data_f8af055b5386156cae04ad717c2f1488
#
_entry.id   f8af055b5386156cae04ad717c2f1488
#
_cell.length_a   1.000
_cell.length_b   1.000
_cell.length_c   1.000
_cell.angle_alpha   90.00
_cell.angle_beta   90.00
_cell.angle_gamma   90.00
#
_symmetry.space_group_name_H-M   'P 1'
#
loop_
_entity.id
_entity.type
_entity.pdbx_description
1 polymer ?
#
loop_
_entity_poly.entity_id
_entity_poly.type
_entity_poly.pdbx_seq_one_letter_code
_entity_poly.pdbx_strand_id
1 'polypeptide(L)'
;MSRVALDRSQAAQTAEFSHHQDVRLEAYTTASNIIAKYLGFDYETDFKDKVIVEVGAGPRGSILNTKGNFKRGIVVEPLIDRWPPEIRKDYEDIGVEIIDAPYEDLDIEEKVDETWFFNVVQHVFDPKEQLELAKNSSKIVRVFESIGSVTDVAHPHFITPETFTDVLGNFGKIYKGGSEPGFHGADCYYGTWNESNNV
;
A
#
# COMPACT_ATOMS: atom_id res chain seq x y z
N MET A 1 -1.81 -9.41 20.71
CA MET A 1 -1.03 -10.28 19.77
C MET A 1 -0.37 -11.44 20.52
N SER A 2 -0.33 -12.66 19.95
CA SER A 2 0.44 -13.76 20.56
C SER A 2 1.94 -13.58 20.25
N ARG A 3 2.82 -14.10 21.14
CA ARG A 3 4.28 -14.02 20.94
C ARG A 3 4.72 -14.64 19.60
N VAL A 4 4.08 -15.72 19.16
CA VAL A 4 4.37 -16.40 17.90
C VAL A 4 3.98 -15.52 16.69
N ALA A 5 2.90 -14.75 16.79
CA ALA A 5 2.46 -13.83 15.75
C ALA A 5 3.43 -12.64 15.61
N LEU A 6 3.89 -12.10 16.73
CA LEU A 6 4.88 -11.03 16.75
C LEU A 6 6.22 -11.48 16.14
N ASP A 7 6.69 -12.69 16.49
CA ASP A 7 7.94 -13.25 15.94
C ASP A 7 7.85 -13.46 14.41
N ARG A 8 6.70 -13.89 13.89
CA ARG A 8 6.47 -14.05 12.43
C ARG A 8 6.45 -12.71 11.71
N SER A 9 5.79 -11.71 12.29
CA SER A 9 5.75 -10.35 11.72
C SER A 9 7.16 -9.74 11.64
N GLN A 10 7.97 -9.87 12.67
CA GLN A 10 9.37 -9.40 12.67
C GLN A 10 10.24 -10.12 11.63
N ALA A 11 10.03 -11.41 11.43
CA ALA A 11 10.76 -12.18 10.41
C ALA A 11 10.38 -11.71 8.99
N ALA A 12 9.08 -11.48 8.73
CA ALA A 12 8.58 -10.97 7.47
C ALA A 12 9.14 -9.57 7.17
N GLN A 13 9.07 -8.66 8.13
CA GLN A 13 9.63 -7.31 8.01
C GLN A 13 11.15 -7.32 7.75
N THR A 14 11.90 -8.25 8.35
CA THR A 14 13.34 -8.37 8.12
C THR A 14 13.65 -8.87 6.71
N ALA A 15 12.88 -9.83 6.21
CA ALA A 15 13.02 -10.34 4.85
C ALA A 15 12.68 -9.26 3.82
N GLU A 16 11.59 -8.52 4.04
CA GLU A 16 11.15 -7.40 3.20
C GLU A 16 12.18 -6.29 3.14
N PHE A 17 12.69 -5.86 4.28
CA PHE A 17 13.78 -4.87 4.34
C PHE A 17 15.00 -5.31 3.50
N SER A 18 15.40 -6.58 3.62
CA SER A 18 16.54 -7.11 2.86
C SER A 18 16.28 -7.14 1.36
N HIS A 19 15.05 -7.45 0.94
CA HIS A 19 14.67 -7.43 -0.47
C HIS A 19 14.78 -6.02 -1.07
N HIS A 20 14.31 -5.01 -0.37
CA HIS A 20 14.31 -3.63 -0.87
C HIS A 20 15.70 -2.99 -0.95
N GLN A 21 16.71 -3.49 -0.23
CA GLN A 21 18.08 -2.97 -0.32
C GLN A 21 18.69 -3.08 -1.73
N ASP A 22 18.26 -4.08 -2.49
CA ASP A 22 18.78 -4.35 -3.85
C ASP A 22 17.90 -3.77 -4.97
N VAL A 23 16.73 -3.18 -4.63
CA VAL A 23 15.81 -2.65 -5.63
C VAL A 23 16.21 -1.24 -6.05
N ARG A 24 16.31 -1.04 -7.37
CA ARG A 24 16.65 0.28 -7.94
C ARG A 24 15.47 1.24 -7.82
N LEU A 25 15.74 2.49 -7.46
CA LEU A 25 14.71 3.55 -7.33
C LEU A 25 13.84 3.72 -8.59
N GLU A 26 14.40 3.49 -9.78
CA GLU A 26 13.67 3.54 -11.05
C GLU A 26 12.53 2.51 -11.13
N ALA A 27 12.68 1.35 -10.47
CA ALA A 27 11.64 0.32 -10.43
C ALA A 27 10.39 0.81 -9.70
N TYR A 28 10.54 1.54 -8.61
CA TYR A 28 9.41 2.13 -7.87
C TYR A 28 8.66 3.17 -8.69
N THR A 29 9.38 4.05 -9.40
CA THR A 29 8.76 5.03 -10.30
C THR A 29 7.97 4.36 -11.40
N THR A 30 8.52 3.28 -11.98
CA THR A 30 7.84 2.49 -13.00
C THR A 30 6.57 1.84 -12.44
N ALA A 31 6.65 1.22 -11.26
CA ALA A 31 5.51 0.61 -10.58
C ALA A 31 4.40 1.64 -10.30
N SER A 32 4.75 2.80 -9.76
CA SER A 32 3.79 3.88 -9.49
C SER A 32 3.08 4.37 -10.76
N ASN A 33 3.79 4.50 -11.89
CA ASN A 33 3.19 4.88 -13.16
C ASN A 33 2.20 3.82 -13.68
N ILE A 34 2.50 2.54 -13.48
CA ILE A 34 1.60 1.44 -13.83
C ILE A 34 0.34 1.49 -12.95
N ILE A 35 0.49 1.69 -11.65
CA ILE A 35 -0.61 1.85 -10.70
C ILE A 35 -1.55 2.98 -11.15
N ALA A 36 -1.00 4.17 -11.40
CA ALA A 36 -1.78 5.33 -11.85
C ALA A 36 -2.55 5.06 -13.14
N LYS A 37 -1.88 4.45 -14.13
CA LYS A 37 -2.48 4.07 -15.41
C LYS A 37 -3.70 3.15 -15.24
N TYR A 38 -3.57 2.10 -14.43
CA TYR A 38 -4.65 1.12 -14.27
C TYR A 38 -5.78 1.60 -13.36
N LEU A 39 -5.47 2.38 -12.34
CA LEU A 39 -6.46 2.98 -11.45
C LEU A 39 -7.08 4.27 -12.01
N GLY A 40 -6.54 4.80 -13.12
CA GLY A 40 -7.12 5.90 -13.86
C GLY A 40 -7.05 7.24 -13.14
N PHE A 41 -5.91 7.56 -12.52
CA PHE A 41 -5.69 8.84 -11.85
C PHE A 41 -4.32 9.46 -12.21
N ASP A 42 -4.19 10.74 -11.93
CA ASP A 42 -2.95 11.51 -12.04
C ASP A 42 -2.50 11.98 -10.65
N TYR A 43 -1.27 11.64 -10.28
CA TYR A 43 -0.72 11.98 -8.96
C TYR A 43 -0.66 13.50 -8.70
N GLU A 44 -0.42 14.31 -9.73
CA GLU A 44 -0.20 15.75 -9.56
C GLU A 44 -1.51 16.56 -9.51
N THR A 45 -2.62 16.00 -10.00
CA THR A 45 -3.88 16.76 -10.15
C THR A 45 -5.03 16.26 -9.30
N ASP A 46 -5.13 14.96 -9.04
CA ASP A 46 -6.37 14.36 -8.52
C ASP A 46 -6.49 14.38 -6.99
N PHE A 47 -5.44 14.80 -6.28
CA PHE A 47 -5.36 14.65 -4.83
C PHE A 47 -5.28 15.95 -4.03
N LYS A 48 -5.28 17.12 -4.70
CA LYS A 48 -5.01 18.44 -4.14
C LYS A 48 -5.74 18.76 -2.82
N ASP A 49 -6.99 18.37 -2.69
CA ASP A 49 -7.80 18.71 -1.52
C ASP A 49 -8.10 17.47 -0.64
N LYS A 50 -7.34 16.38 -0.83
CA LYS A 50 -7.61 15.10 -0.18
C LYS A 50 -6.67 14.81 0.98
N VAL A 51 -7.21 14.10 1.97
CA VAL A 51 -6.45 13.41 3.01
C VAL A 51 -6.20 11.99 2.54
N ILE A 52 -4.92 11.62 2.39
CA ILE A 52 -4.48 10.34 1.83
C ILE A 52 -3.67 9.59 2.87
N VAL A 53 -3.94 8.30 3.00
CA VAL A 53 -3.09 7.35 3.73
C VAL A 53 -2.54 6.33 2.76
N GLU A 54 -1.22 6.19 2.66
CA GLU A 54 -0.56 5.07 1.96
C GLU A 54 0.00 4.10 2.99
N VAL A 55 -0.44 2.84 2.91
CA VAL A 55 -0.04 1.76 3.82
C VAL A 55 1.13 1.00 3.24
N GLY A 56 2.20 0.83 4.03
CA GLY A 56 3.39 0.07 3.63
C GLY A 56 4.08 0.67 2.41
N ALA A 57 4.33 1.98 2.46
CA ALA A 57 4.89 2.72 1.33
C ALA A 57 6.32 2.31 0.94
N GLY A 58 7.01 1.57 1.81
CA GLY A 58 8.38 1.16 1.59
C GLY A 58 9.34 2.34 1.45
N PRO A 59 10.51 2.12 0.82
CA PRO A 59 11.49 3.20 0.66
C PRO A 59 11.07 4.24 -0.38
N ARG A 60 10.02 3.99 -1.16
CA ARG A 60 9.63 4.86 -2.28
C ARG A 60 8.15 4.74 -2.60
N GLY A 61 7.30 5.16 -1.67
CA GLY A 61 5.84 5.14 -1.81
C GLY A 61 5.33 5.94 -3.01
N SER A 62 4.19 5.53 -3.50
CA SER A 62 3.52 6.18 -4.62
C SER A 62 3.10 7.62 -4.31
N ILE A 63 2.85 7.93 -3.05
CA ILE A 63 2.50 9.29 -2.59
C ILE A 63 3.58 10.34 -2.91
N LEU A 64 4.84 9.94 -3.03
CA LEU A 64 5.94 10.83 -3.44
C LEU A 64 5.71 11.46 -4.83
N ASN A 65 4.97 10.77 -5.71
CA ASN A 65 4.67 11.27 -7.05
C ASN A 65 3.63 12.40 -7.04
N THR A 66 2.91 12.60 -5.94
CA THR A 66 1.99 13.75 -5.77
C THR A 66 2.75 15.08 -5.62
N LYS A 67 4.06 15.04 -5.31
CA LYS A 67 4.90 16.21 -5.05
C LYS A 67 4.33 17.16 -3.98
N GLY A 68 3.60 16.60 -3.00
CA GLY A 68 2.94 17.38 -1.95
C GLY A 68 1.60 18.01 -2.36
N ASN A 69 1.06 17.66 -3.52
CA ASN A 69 -0.22 18.19 -3.97
C ASN A 69 -1.41 17.42 -3.36
N PHE A 70 -1.56 17.54 -2.06
CA PHE A 70 -2.64 16.98 -1.24
C PHE A 70 -2.99 17.95 -0.09
N LYS A 71 -4.12 17.72 0.57
CA LYS A 71 -4.46 18.45 1.80
C LYS A 71 -3.65 17.95 3.00
N ARG A 72 -3.52 16.62 3.12
CA ARG A 72 -2.71 15.91 4.12
C ARG A 72 -2.29 14.56 3.54
N GLY A 73 -1.00 14.26 3.56
CA GLY A 73 -0.46 12.97 3.17
C GLY A 73 0.09 12.25 4.40
N ILE A 74 -0.28 11.00 4.56
CA ILE A 74 0.16 10.13 5.67
C ILE A 74 0.75 8.86 5.05
N VAL A 75 1.92 8.47 5.52
CA VAL A 75 2.53 7.18 5.23
C VAL A 75 2.59 6.38 6.52
N VAL A 76 2.10 5.16 6.48
CA VAL A 76 2.19 4.20 7.58
C VAL A 76 3.18 3.12 7.18
N GLU A 77 4.40 3.17 7.75
CA GLU A 77 5.52 2.33 7.34
C GLU A 77 6.36 1.88 8.54
N PRO A 78 6.17 0.65 9.03
CA PRO A 78 6.86 0.16 10.22
C PRO A 78 8.37 -0.09 10.03
N LEU A 79 8.89 0.05 8.83
CA LEU A 79 10.32 -0.11 8.54
C LEU A 79 11.03 1.23 8.30
N ILE A 80 10.34 2.36 8.45
CA ILE A 80 10.87 3.67 8.05
C ILE A 80 12.20 4.01 8.73
N ASP A 81 12.37 3.68 10.00
CA ASP A 81 13.58 3.94 10.76
C ASP A 81 14.75 2.99 10.42
N ARG A 82 14.48 1.93 9.65
CA ARG A 82 15.51 1.02 9.16
C ARG A 82 16.11 1.47 7.83
N TRP A 83 15.41 2.36 7.10
CA TRP A 83 15.90 2.93 5.84
C TRP A 83 16.93 4.02 6.08
N PRO A 84 17.78 4.32 5.09
CA PRO A 84 18.65 5.50 5.14
C PRO A 84 17.84 6.77 5.44
N PRO A 85 18.40 7.73 6.22
CA PRO A 85 17.69 8.96 6.61
C PRO A 85 17.16 9.79 5.44
N GLU A 86 17.77 9.67 4.27
CA GLU A 86 17.36 10.34 3.04
C GLU A 86 15.97 9.89 2.59
N ILE A 87 15.60 8.62 2.84
CA ILE A 87 14.28 8.09 2.51
C ILE A 87 13.19 8.80 3.32
N ARG A 88 13.38 8.92 4.64
CA ARG A 88 12.47 9.67 5.51
C ARG A 88 12.37 11.13 5.06
N LYS A 89 13.52 11.73 4.74
CA LYS A 89 13.57 13.10 4.29
C LYS A 89 12.82 13.35 2.97
N ASP A 90 12.83 12.42 2.02
CA ASP A 90 12.08 12.54 0.76
C ASP A 90 10.57 12.70 1.02
N TYR A 91 10.01 12.01 2.01
CA TYR A 91 8.60 12.15 2.42
C TYR A 91 8.36 13.49 3.14
N GLU A 92 9.23 13.86 4.08
CA GLU A 92 9.11 15.09 4.86
C GLU A 92 9.22 16.33 3.96
N ASP A 93 10.10 16.31 2.95
CA ASP A 93 10.32 17.43 2.01
C ASP A 93 9.06 17.78 1.21
N ILE A 94 8.14 16.85 1.00
CA ILE A 94 6.85 17.12 0.34
C ILE A 94 5.68 17.24 1.34
N GLY A 95 5.95 17.26 2.64
CA GLY A 95 4.96 17.48 3.69
C GLY A 95 4.14 16.23 4.05
N VAL A 96 4.68 15.01 3.82
CA VAL A 96 4.06 13.76 4.26
C VAL A 96 4.36 13.54 5.73
N GLU A 97 3.31 13.22 6.49
CA GLU A 97 3.41 12.72 7.85
C GLU A 97 3.75 11.23 7.83
N ILE A 98 4.75 10.83 8.60
CA ILE A 98 5.20 9.44 8.66
C ILE A 98 4.83 8.85 10.02
N ILE A 99 4.15 7.70 9.99
CA ILE A 99 3.79 6.93 11.17
C ILE A 99 4.58 5.62 11.13
N ASP A 100 5.52 5.50 12.07
CA ASP A 100 6.33 4.30 12.30
C ASP A 100 5.54 3.32 13.17
N ALA A 101 4.54 2.71 12.56
CA ALA A 101 3.69 1.71 13.21
C ALA A 101 3.01 0.82 12.14
N PRO A 102 2.51 -0.35 12.52
CA PRO A 102 1.55 -1.09 11.71
C PRO A 102 0.24 -0.29 11.51
N TYR A 103 -0.43 -0.50 10.39
CA TYR A 103 -1.65 0.24 10.06
C TYR A 103 -2.80 -0.02 11.05
N GLU A 104 -2.89 -1.22 11.61
CA GLU A 104 -3.86 -1.60 12.65
C GLU A 104 -3.73 -0.83 13.96
N ASP A 105 -2.57 -0.23 14.21
CA ASP A 105 -2.31 0.59 15.38
C ASP A 105 -2.65 2.08 15.15
N LEU A 106 -3.07 2.43 13.93
CA LEU A 106 -3.42 3.80 13.57
C LEU A 106 -4.80 4.18 14.13
N ASP A 107 -4.84 5.18 15.01
CA ASP A 107 -6.07 5.78 15.48
C ASP A 107 -6.52 6.88 14.50
N ILE A 108 -7.52 6.57 13.69
CA ILE A 108 -8.10 7.50 12.72
C ILE A 108 -9.42 8.03 13.30
N GLU A 109 -9.36 9.19 13.95
CA GLU A 109 -10.53 9.84 14.54
C GLU A 109 -11.58 10.27 13.49
N GLU A 110 -11.13 10.72 12.31
CA GLU A 110 -12.00 11.16 11.22
C GLU A 110 -11.70 10.37 9.95
N LYS A 111 -12.75 10.03 9.18
CA LYS A 111 -12.56 9.35 7.87
C LYS A 111 -11.65 10.16 6.96
N VAL A 112 -10.64 9.49 6.41
CA VAL A 112 -9.78 10.03 5.37
C VAL A 112 -10.47 9.95 4.00
N ASP A 113 -9.99 10.74 3.03
CA ASP A 113 -10.57 10.69 1.70
C ASP A 113 -10.17 9.43 0.95
N GLU A 114 -8.89 9.01 1.08
CA GLU A 114 -8.39 7.82 0.40
C GLU A 114 -7.39 7.03 1.26
N THR A 115 -7.50 5.70 1.24
CA THR A 115 -6.45 4.79 1.70
C THR A 115 -5.95 3.94 0.52
N TRP A 116 -4.63 3.84 0.40
CA TRP A 116 -3.94 3.14 -0.68
C TRP A 116 -3.22 1.91 -0.18
N PHE A 117 -3.45 0.78 -0.85
CA PHE A 117 -2.71 -0.47 -0.71
C PHE A 117 -2.07 -0.80 -2.05
N PHE A 118 -0.77 -0.60 -2.16
CA PHE A 118 -0.03 -0.81 -3.38
C PHE A 118 1.11 -1.80 -3.16
N ASN A 119 0.84 -3.08 -3.44
CA ASN A 119 1.74 -4.22 -3.26
C ASN A 119 2.20 -4.42 -1.81
N VAL A 120 1.29 -4.34 -0.86
CA VAL A 120 1.56 -4.40 0.58
C VAL A 120 0.72 -5.44 1.33
N VAL A 121 -0.49 -5.77 0.85
CA VAL A 121 -1.45 -6.62 1.59
C VAL A 121 -0.91 -8.02 1.88
N GLN A 122 -0.01 -8.53 1.06
CA GLN A 122 0.67 -9.80 1.27
C GLN A 122 1.66 -9.80 2.46
N HIS A 123 2.08 -8.62 2.94
CA HIS A 123 3.07 -8.42 4.00
C HIS A 123 2.46 -8.09 5.37
N VAL A 124 1.19 -7.67 5.41
CA VAL A 124 0.53 -7.26 6.65
C VAL A 124 0.23 -8.45 7.57
N PHE A 125 -0.11 -8.17 8.83
CA PHE A 125 -0.39 -9.23 9.80
C PHE A 125 -1.69 -9.98 9.47
N ASP A 126 -2.79 -9.26 9.24
CA ASP A 126 -4.08 -9.81 8.83
C ASP A 126 -4.67 -8.98 7.67
N PRO A 127 -4.61 -9.49 6.43
CA PRO A 127 -5.16 -8.79 5.27
C PRO A 127 -6.62 -8.38 5.41
N LYS A 128 -7.44 -9.22 6.04
CA LYS A 128 -8.87 -8.94 6.20
C LYS A 128 -9.10 -7.80 7.19
N GLU A 129 -8.44 -7.84 8.34
CA GLU A 129 -8.53 -6.79 9.36
C GLU A 129 -8.10 -5.43 8.81
N GLN A 130 -6.98 -5.40 8.04
CA GLN A 130 -6.49 -4.19 7.40
C GLN A 130 -7.49 -3.59 6.41
N LEU A 131 -8.09 -4.44 5.57
CA LEU A 131 -9.08 -4.00 4.59
C LEU A 131 -10.40 -3.55 5.25
N GLU A 132 -10.83 -4.21 6.34
CA GLU A 132 -11.99 -3.79 7.13
C GLU A 132 -11.73 -2.44 7.81
N LEU A 133 -10.54 -2.24 8.37
CA LEU A 133 -10.13 -0.96 8.94
C LEU A 133 -10.18 0.15 7.88
N ALA A 134 -9.58 -0.06 6.72
CA ALA A 134 -9.58 0.91 5.63
C ALA A 134 -11.00 1.22 5.13
N LYS A 135 -11.85 0.20 4.98
CA LYS A 135 -13.26 0.37 4.60
C LYS A 135 -14.04 1.27 5.57
N ASN A 136 -13.75 1.12 6.87
CA ASN A 136 -14.46 1.87 7.91
C ASN A 136 -13.90 3.29 8.08
N SER A 137 -12.61 3.50 7.83
CA SER A 137 -11.91 4.76 8.06
C SER A 137 -11.70 5.63 6.82
N SER A 138 -12.13 5.17 5.62
CA SER A 138 -11.90 5.87 4.36
C SER A 138 -13.16 5.98 3.52
N LYS A 139 -13.24 7.03 2.70
CA LYS A 139 -14.29 7.18 1.67
C LYS A 139 -13.97 6.34 0.43
N ILE A 140 -12.68 6.23 0.10
CA ILE A 140 -12.17 5.50 -1.06
C ILE A 140 -11.02 4.61 -0.59
N VAL A 141 -11.02 3.35 -1.05
CA VAL A 141 -9.87 2.43 -0.90
C VAL A 141 -9.37 2.08 -2.30
N ARG A 142 -8.10 2.35 -2.57
CA ARG A 142 -7.43 1.96 -3.81
C ARG A 142 -6.52 0.77 -3.55
N VAL A 143 -6.64 -0.22 -4.41
CA VAL A 143 -5.85 -1.45 -4.32
C VAL A 143 -5.14 -1.69 -5.64
N PHE A 144 -3.86 -2.06 -5.56
CA PHE A 144 -3.10 -2.63 -6.66
C PHE A 144 -2.11 -3.64 -6.08
N GLU A 145 -2.45 -4.93 -6.15
CA GLU A 145 -1.77 -5.99 -5.41
C GLU A 145 -1.42 -7.17 -6.30
N SER A 146 -0.22 -7.71 -6.12
CA SER A 146 0.18 -8.99 -6.74
C SER A 146 -0.66 -10.13 -6.16
N ILE A 147 -1.17 -11.02 -7.03
CA ILE A 147 -2.00 -12.16 -6.64
C ILE A 147 -1.40 -13.48 -7.13
N GLY A 148 -1.72 -14.57 -6.42
CA GLY A 148 -1.31 -15.92 -6.81
C GLY A 148 0.17 -16.23 -6.59
N SER A 149 0.91 -15.38 -5.90
CA SER A 149 2.32 -15.62 -5.58
C SER A 149 2.47 -16.71 -4.51
N VAL A 150 3.56 -17.44 -4.58
CA VAL A 150 3.90 -18.47 -3.57
C VAL A 150 4.22 -17.76 -2.26
N THR A 151 3.69 -18.29 -1.16
CA THR A 151 3.99 -17.77 0.18
C THR A 151 5.41 -18.11 0.61
N ASP A 152 6.07 -17.14 1.23
CA ASP A 152 7.37 -17.28 1.86
C ASP A 152 7.44 -16.47 3.16
N VAL A 153 8.65 -16.22 3.67
CA VAL A 153 8.80 -15.46 4.92
C VAL A 153 8.41 -14.01 4.76
N ALA A 154 8.71 -13.37 3.62
CA ALA A 154 8.35 -11.98 3.34
C ALA A 154 6.87 -11.85 2.94
N HIS A 155 6.32 -12.87 2.27
CA HIS A 155 4.94 -12.90 1.78
C HIS A 155 4.14 -13.99 2.52
N PRO A 156 3.76 -13.78 3.79
CA PRO A 156 3.12 -14.82 4.59
C PRO A 156 1.70 -15.18 4.13
N HIS A 157 1.09 -14.36 3.26
CA HIS A 157 -0.28 -14.57 2.80
C HIS A 157 -0.35 -14.89 1.31
N PHE A 158 -1.17 -15.89 0.98
CA PHE A 158 -1.56 -16.17 -0.40
C PHE A 158 -2.73 -15.26 -0.77
N ILE A 159 -2.46 -14.24 -1.56
CA ILE A 159 -3.45 -13.23 -1.95
C ILE A 159 -4.19 -13.67 -3.22
N THR A 160 -5.51 -13.60 -3.17
CA THR A 160 -6.42 -13.85 -4.30
C THR A 160 -7.41 -12.70 -4.47
N PRO A 161 -8.17 -12.62 -5.57
CA PRO A 161 -9.23 -11.62 -5.70
C PRO A 161 -10.24 -11.65 -4.56
N GLU A 162 -10.53 -12.84 -4.01
CA GLU A 162 -11.46 -13.03 -2.89
C GLU A 162 -10.98 -12.35 -1.61
N THR A 163 -9.66 -12.24 -1.42
CA THR A 163 -9.08 -11.47 -0.29
C THR A 163 -9.68 -10.06 -0.22
N PHE A 164 -9.93 -9.43 -1.36
CA PHE A 164 -10.49 -8.08 -1.46
C PHE A 164 -12.01 -8.09 -1.55
N THR A 165 -12.57 -8.99 -2.37
CA THR A 165 -14.03 -8.98 -2.63
C THR A 165 -14.86 -9.42 -1.43
N ASP A 166 -14.33 -10.26 -0.55
CA ASP A 166 -15.01 -10.67 0.68
C ASP A 166 -15.22 -9.51 1.67
N VAL A 167 -14.35 -8.49 1.63
CA VAL A 167 -14.42 -7.32 2.50
C VAL A 167 -15.05 -6.13 1.78
N LEU A 168 -14.52 -5.80 0.62
CA LEU A 168 -14.85 -4.56 -0.11
C LEU A 168 -15.97 -4.76 -1.16
N GLY A 169 -16.37 -6.00 -1.42
CA GLY A 169 -17.31 -6.32 -2.49
C GLY A 169 -16.62 -6.39 -3.86
N ASN A 170 -17.42 -6.55 -4.91
CA ASN A 170 -16.91 -6.75 -6.26
C ASN A 170 -16.63 -5.38 -6.93
N PHE A 171 -15.43 -4.87 -6.84
CA PHE A 171 -15.04 -3.55 -7.35
C PHE A 171 -13.83 -3.57 -8.29
N GLY A 172 -13.07 -4.65 -8.31
CA GLY A 172 -11.76 -4.70 -8.98
C GLY A 172 -11.73 -5.53 -10.26
N LYS A 173 -10.56 -5.55 -10.87
CA LYS A 173 -10.23 -6.29 -12.09
C LYS A 173 -8.90 -7.00 -11.92
N ILE A 174 -8.64 -7.98 -12.78
CA ILE A 174 -7.35 -8.65 -12.85
C ILE A 174 -6.56 -8.11 -14.04
N TYR A 175 -5.35 -7.63 -13.76
CA TYR A 175 -4.32 -7.38 -14.75
C TYR A 175 -3.46 -8.64 -14.89
N LYS A 176 -3.36 -9.14 -16.12
CA LYS A 176 -2.49 -10.27 -16.42
C LYS A 176 -1.08 -9.80 -16.63
N GLY A 177 -0.22 -10.18 -15.68
CA GLY A 177 1.17 -9.80 -15.67
C GLY A 177 1.99 -10.44 -16.79
N GLY A 178 3.25 -10.12 -16.87
CA GLY A 178 4.23 -10.74 -17.75
C GLY A 178 4.85 -9.83 -18.79
N SER A 179 4.31 -8.67 -19.09
CA SER A 179 4.89 -7.76 -20.10
C SER A 179 5.38 -6.41 -19.55
N GLU A 180 4.93 -5.99 -18.36
CA GLU A 180 5.32 -4.70 -17.82
C GLU A 180 6.29 -4.85 -16.64
N PRO A 181 7.42 -4.08 -16.62
CA PRO A 181 8.36 -4.10 -15.51
C PRO A 181 7.71 -3.53 -14.24
N GLY A 182 8.14 -4.01 -13.07
CA GLY A 182 7.73 -3.48 -11.77
C GLY A 182 6.88 -4.43 -10.93
N PHE A 183 6.23 -5.43 -11.54
CA PHE A 183 5.45 -6.46 -10.82
C PHE A 183 5.92 -7.89 -11.13
N HIS A 184 7.18 -8.08 -11.52
CA HIS A 184 7.87 -9.36 -11.72
C HIS A 184 7.08 -10.40 -12.55
N GLY A 185 6.19 -9.96 -13.44
CA GLY A 185 5.35 -10.85 -14.23
C GLY A 185 4.15 -11.44 -13.49
N ALA A 186 3.90 -11.05 -12.25
CA ALA A 186 2.74 -11.52 -11.49
C ALA A 186 1.42 -10.98 -12.07
N ASP A 187 0.37 -11.76 -11.93
CA ASP A 187 -1.00 -11.24 -12.07
C ASP A 187 -1.27 -10.26 -10.92
N CYS A 188 -2.01 -9.18 -11.19
CA CYS A 188 -2.37 -8.21 -10.18
C CYS A 188 -3.89 -8.03 -10.10
N TYR A 189 -4.42 -7.93 -8.90
CA TYR A 189 -5.77 -7.43 -8.66
C TYR A 189 -5.70 -5.93 -8.41
N TYR A 190 -6.54 -5.16 -9.08
CA TYR A 190 -6.57 -3.71 -8.92
C TYR A 190 -7.99 -3.15 -8.99
N GLY A 191 -8.22 -2.05 -8.30
CA GLY A 191 -9.51 -1.35 -8.34
C GLY A 191 -9.62 -0.25 -7.31
N THR A 192 -10.73 0.48 -7.41
CA THR A 192 -11.10 1.56 -6.51
C THR A 192 -12.46 1.25 -5.88
N TRP A 193 -12.46 0.90 -4.61
CA TRP A 193 -13.67 0.82 -3.82
C TRP A 193 -14.10 2.22 -3.40
N ASN A 194 -15.41 2.48 -3.42
CA ASN A 194 -15.96 3.77 -2.99
C ASN A 194 -17.18 3.52 -2.10
N GLU A 195 -17.19 4.14 -0.93
CA GLU A 195 -18.28 4.03 0.05
C GLU A 195 -19.66 4.37 -0.56
N SER A 196 -19.71 5.38 -1.42
CA SER A 196 -20.97 5.84 -2.05
C SER A 196 -21.61 4.83 -3.02
N ASN A 197 -20.83 3.85 -3.50
CA ASN A 197 -21.34 2.84 -4.44
C ASN A 197 -21.91 1.59 -3.73
N ASN A 198 -21.85 1.55 -2.39
CA ASN A 198 -22.28 0.40 -1.58
C ASN A 198 -23.49 0.71 -0.68
N VAL A 199 -24.23 1.78 -0.97
CA VAL A 199 -25.48 2.15 -0.30
C VAL A 199 -26.69 1.69 -1.11
#